data_973eb0ee399c67705d4ea016502330c2
#
_entry.id   973eb0ee399c67705d4ea016502330c2
#
_cell.length_a   1.000
_cell.length_b   1.000
_cell.length_c   1.000
_cell.angle_alpha   90.00
_cell.angle_beta   90.00
_cell.angle_gamma   90.00
#
_symmetry.space_group_name_H-M   'P 1'
#
loop_
_entity.id
_entity.type
_entity.pdbx_description
1 polymer ?
#
loop_
_entity_poly.entity_id
_entity_poly.type
_entity_poly.pdbx_seq_one_letter_code
_entity_poly.pdbx_strand_id
1 'polypeptide(L)'
;MNRLLFQWHLLPCFFYATSSKTEMNLSTCLRLICVTLTVFISAALAQSTPNAERYSQLPASADGIGKSYMGREIAAVMGWQGATWLERQERDREERTDLLLAALMLKPGMVVADIGAGTGYLSRRMAPLVMPGGKVWAVDVQPEMISMLQTGIKRNGLTQIEAQLSGVDDVKLPASSVDLAIMVDVYHELAYPYEIMVTVLRALKPGGRVVFVEFKAEDPLVPIKQLHKMSEAQIKREAAVFALDWERTVRTLPWQHVVVFRKRN
;
A
#
# COMPACT_ATOMS: atom_id res chain seq x y z
N MET A 1 -42.33 33.97 10.87
CA MET A 1 -42.29 35.03 11.89
C MET A 1 -41.22 34.64 12.90
N ASN A 2 -40.40 35.59 13.21
CA ASN A 2 -39.24 35.62 14.16
C ASN A 2 -37.87 35.25 13.59
N ARG A 3 -37.21 36.30 13.11
CA ARG A 3 -35.78 36.44 13.00
C ARG A 3 -35.17 36.75 14.36
N LEU A 4 -34.10 36.10 14.79
CA LEU A 4 -33.23 36.52 15.89
C LEU A 4 -31.89 36.95 15.29
N LEU A 5 -31.68 38.27 15.33
CA LEU A 5 -30.42 38.95 15.02
C LEU A 5 -29.50 38.86 16.24
N PHE A 6 -28.29 38.30 16.07
CA PHE A 6 -27.22 38.42 17.08
C PHE A 6 -26.37 39.63 16.75
N GLN A 7 -26.40 40.59 17.66
CA GLN A 7 -25.68 41.86 17.63
C GLN A 7 -24.33 41.69 18.32
N TRP A 8 -23.25 41.95 17.61
CA TRP A 8 -21.90 41.97 18.20
C TRP A 8 -21.63 43.36 18.79
N HIS A 9 -21.44 43.44 20.09
CA HIS A 9 -20.97 44.65 20.78
C HIS A 9 -19.43 44.72 20.67
N LEU A 10 -18.95 45.71 19.94
CA LEU A 10 -17.55 46.14 19.94
C LEU A 10 -17.32 47.06 21.15
N LEU A 11 -16.46 46.66 22.06
CA LEU A 11 -15.92 47.50 23.11
C LEU A 11 -14.70 48.28 22.57
N PRO A 12 -14.60 49.58 22.75
CA PRO A 12 -13.41 50.33 22.35
C PRO A 12 -12.36 50.27 23.48
N CYS A 13 -11.20 49.67 23.19
CA CYS A 13 -10.02 49.82 24.03
C CYS A 13 -9.41 51.22 23.85
N PHE A 14 -9.53 52.07 24.86
CA PHE A 14 -8.78 53.31 24.92
C PHE A 14 -7.30 53.01 25.24
N PHE A 15 -6.43 53.22 24.26
CA PHE A 15 -4.99 53.25 24.49
C PHE A 15 -4.56 54.65 24.84
N TYR A 16 -4.06 54.83 26.08
CA TYR A 16 -3.37 56.03 26.52
C TYR A 16 -1.98 56.02 25.87
N ALA A 17 -1.75 56.94 24.95
CA ALA A 17 -0.43 57.13 24.33
C ALA A 17 0.43 58.00 25.22
N THR A 18 1.39 57.42 25.94
CA THR A 18 2.50 58.18 26.54
C THR A 18 3.59 58.30 25.45
N SER A 19 3.82 59.53 25.02
CA SER A 19 4.87 59.90 24.09
C SER A 19 6.24 59.81 24.77
N SER A 20 7.00 58.72 24.48
CA SER A 20 8.46 58.74 24.63
C SER A 20 9.06 58.56 23.25
N LYS A 21 9.67 59.61 22.71
CA LYS A 21 10.47 59.56 21.49
C LYS A 21 11.73 58.76 21.76
N THR A 22 11.69 57.47 21.44
CA THR A 22 12.91 56.66 21.33
C THR A 22 13.24 56.59 19.84
N GLU A 23 14.26 57.36 19.43
CA GLU A 23 14.83 57.28 18.08
C GLU A 23 15.44 55.90 17.90
N MET A 24 14.76 55.06 17.18
CA MET A 24 15.25 53.73 16.82
C MET A 24 16.25 53.85 15.66
N ASN A 25 17.50 53.58 15.96
CA ASN A 25 18.62 53.68 15.01
C ASN A 25 18.43 52.72 13.86
N LEU A 26 18.61 53.20 12.64
CA LEU A 26 18.43 52.46 11.37
C LEU A 26 19.19 51.11 11.37
N SER A 27 20.31 51.03 12.09
CA SER A 27 21.11 49.80 12.21
C SER A 27 20.43 48.71 13.02
N THR A 28 19.56 49.08 13.98
CA THR A 28 18.81 48.13 14.83
C THR A 28 17.65 47.52 14.06
N CYS A 29 16.95 48.28 13.21
CA CYS A 29 15.92 47.75 12.31
C CYS A 29 16.49 46.81 11.28
N LEU A 30 17.67 47.10 10.70
CA LEU A 30 18.32 46.25 9.71
C LEU A 30 18.75 44.90 10.30
N ARG A 31 19.23 44.90 11.57
CA ARG A 31 19.61 43.65 12.29
C ARG A 31 18.39 42.77 12.63
N LEU A 32 17.28 43.37 13.04
CA LEU A 32 16.03 42.64 13.31
C LEU A 32 15.44 42.02 12.04
N ILE A 33 15.47 42.72 10.90
CA ILE A 33 15.01 42.21 9.63
C ILE A 33 15.91 41.04 9.12
N CYS A 34 17.23 41.15 9.28
CA CYS A 34 18.16 40.07 8.94
C CYS A 34 17.97 38.82 9.81
N VAL A 35 17.73 38.97 11.12
CA VAL A 35 17.50 37.80 12.00
C VAL A 35 16.18 37.11 11.72
N THR A 36 15.12 37.85 11.41
CA THR A 36 13.83 37.24 11.03
C THR A 36 13.90 36.57 9.68
N LEU A 37 14.63 37.12 8.70
CA LEU A 37 14.80 36.51 7.38
C LEU A 37 15.62 35.21 7.44
N THR A 38 16.67 35.15 8.27
CA THR A 38 17.48 33.92 8.45
C THR A 38 16.72 32.80 9.15
N VAL A 39 15.82 33.09 10.08
CA VAL A 39 14.97 32.11 10.74
C VAL A 39 13.93 31.53 9.77
N PHE A 40 13.36 32.34 8.86
CA PHE A 40 12.42 31.85 7.84
C PHE A 40 13.11 31.02 6.74
N ILE A 41 14.35 31.34 6.36
CA ILE A 41 15.11 30.56 5.37
C ILE A 41 15.54 29.22 5.97
N SER A 42 15.92 29.14 7.24
CA SER A 42 16.25 27.87 7.91
C SER A 42 15.06 26.92 8.08
N ALA A 43 13.84 27.44 8.24
CA ALA A 43 12.63 26.63 8.32
C ALA A 43 12.18 26.08 6.94
N ALA A 44 12.53 26.73 5.84
CA ALA A 44 12.18 26.29 4.49
C ALA A 44 13.12 25.18 3.94
N LEU A 45 14.30 24.97 4.53
CA LEU A 45 15.27 23.94 4.11
C LEU A 45 15.10 22.60 4.87
N ALA A 46 14.20 22.50 5.82
CA ALA A 46 13.97 21.28 6.63
C ALA A 46 12.78 20.44 6.17
N GLN A 47 12.23 20.70 5.00
CA GLN A 47 11.29 19.77 4.38
C GLN A 47 12.05 18.84 3.43
N SER A 48 12.90 17.96 3.97
CA SER A 48 13.28 16.73 3.30
C SER A 48 12.00 15.95 3.03
N THR A 49 11.71 15.69 1.78
CA THR A 49 10.55 14.86 1.41
C THR A 49 10.69 13.52 2.13
N PRO A 50 9.71 13.05 2.91
CA PRO A 50 9.80 11.79 3.68
C PRO A 50 10.16 10.57 2.84
N ASN A 51 10.04 10.66 1.52
CA ASN A 51 10.35 9.61 0.57
C ASN A 51 11.85 9.44 0.26
N ALA A 52 12.67 10.48 0.34
CA ALA A 52 14.09 10.38 -0.03
C ALA A 52 14.91 9.52 0.96
N GLU A 53 14.49 9.45 2.24
CA GLU A 53 15.16 8.62 3.26
C GLU A 53 14.73 7.15 3.24
N ARG A 54 13.55 6.83 2.67
CA ARG A 54 12.97 5.49 2.70
C ARG A 54 13.48 4.59 1.60
N TYR A 55 13.77 5.15 0.45
CA TYR A 55 14.25 4.46 -0.74
C TYR A 55 15.64 4.93 -1.11
N SER A 56 16.50 4.00 -1.54
CA SER A 56 17.79 4.36 -2.14
C SER A 56 17.83 4.00 -3.62
N GLN A 57 18.56 4.80 -4.40
CA GLN A 57 18.81 4.52 -5.81
C GLN A 57 20.09 3.70 -5.93
N LEU A 58 20.09 2.75 -6.85
CA LEU A 58 21.25 1.91 -7.20
C LEU A 58 21.22 1.63 -8.72
N PRO A 59 22.33 1.19 -9.31
CA PRO A 59 22.30 0.69 -10.68
C PRO A 59 21.31 -0.46 -10.79
N ALA A 60 20.36 -0.33 -11.73
CA ALA A 60 19.36 -1.36 -11.95
C ALA A 60 20.00 -2.67 -12.39
N SER A 61 19.64 -3.79 -11.75
CA SER A 61 19.93 -5.12 -12.26
C SER A 61 19.03 -5.44 -13.47
N ALA A 62 19.28 -6.56 -14.14
CA ALA A 62 18.52 -6.93 -15.36
C ALA A 62 17.00 -7.07 -15.12
N ASP A 63 16.60 -7.46 -13.91
CA ASP A 63 15.20 -7.67 -13.51
C ASP A 63 14.75 -6.67 -12.44
N GLY A 64 15.53 -5.62 -12.15
CA GLY A 64 15.25 -4.62 -11.12
C GLY A 64 14.92 -3.25 -11.69
N ILE A 65 14.35 -2.37 -10.86
CA ILE A 65 14.03 -0.99 -11.24
C ILE A 65 15.09 0.03 -10.77
N GLY A 66 16.24 -0.42 -10.25
CA GLY A 66 17.29 0.47 -9.73
C GLY A 66 16.87 1.21 -8.46
N LYS A 67 15.89 0.72 -7.73
CA LYS A 67 15.37 1.29 -6.49
C LYS A 67 15.41 0.24 -5.39
N SER A 68 15.91 0.62 -4.23
CA SER A 68 16.01 -0.28 -3.07
C SER A 68 15.07 0.16 -1.95
N TYR A 69 14.47 -0.82 -1.27
CA TYR A 69 13.67 -0.65 -0.07
C TYR A 69 14.14 -1.63 1.02
N MET A 70 14.52 -1.10 2.18
CA MET A 70 14.96 -1.87 3.35
C MET A 70 16.01 -2.95 3.03
N GLY A 71 16.94 -2.63 2.09
CA GLY A 71 18.09 -3.47 1.74
C GLY A 71 17.87 -4.47 0.60
N ARG A 72 16.69 -4.50 -0.04
CA ARG A 72 16.47 -5.26 -1.28
C ARG A 72 16.25 -4.33 -2.47
N GLU A 73 16.72 -4.70 -3.64
CA GLU A 73 16.28 -4.09 -4.90
C GLU A 73 14.84 -4.51 -5.20
N ILE A 74 14.03 -3.58 -5.69
CA ILE A 74 12.66 -3.85 -6.12
C ILE A 74 12.70 -4.44 -7.53
N ALA A 75 12.01 -5.56 -7.73
CA ALA A 75 11.91 -6.19 -9.04
C ALA A 75 11.08 -5.33 -10.02
N ALA A 76 11.37 -5.47 -11.30
CA ALA A 76 10.54 -4.91 -12.35
C ALA A 76 9.19 -5.64 -12.41
N VAL A 77 8.10 -4.89 -12.51
CA VAL A 77 6.76 -5.48 -12.60
C VAL A 77 6.61 -6.32 -13.85
N MET A 78 5.97 -7.49 -13.72
CA MET A 78 5.58 -8.29 -14.88
C MET A 78 4.53 -7.55 -15.70
N GLY A 79 4.85 -7.19 -16.95
CA GLY A 79 3.91 -6.52 -17.85
C GLY A 79 2.70 -7.40 -18.19
N TRP A 80 1.59 -6.77 -18.57
CA TRP A 80 0.35 -7.44 -18.97
C TRP A 80 0.53 -8.46 -20.11
N GLN A 81 1.59 -8.36 -20.90
CA GLN A 81 1.96 -9.35 -21.93
C GLN A 81 2.22 -10.73 -21.31
N GLY A 82 2.55 -10.80 -20.03
CA GLY A 82 2.70 -12.04 -19.26
C GLY A 82 1.38 -12.66 -18.79
N ALA A 83 0.22 -12.11 -19.15
CA ALA A 83 -1.09 -12.57 -18.67
C ALA A 83 -1.35 -14.07 -18.92
N THR A 84 -0.87 -14.62 -20.06
CA THR A 84 -1.01 -16.04 -20.39
C THR A 84 -0.27 -16.94 -19.40
N TRP A 85 0.86 -16.48 -18.85
CA TRP A 85 1.60 -17.22 -17.83
C TRP A 85 0.80 -17.34 -16.53
N LEU A 86 0.02 -16.30 -16.15
CA LEU A 86 -0.86 -16.34 -14.99
C LEU A 86 -1.99 -17.36 -15.09
N GLU A 87 -2.41 -17.72 -16.31
CA GLU A 87 -3.50 -18.66 -16.58
C GLU A 87 -3.00 -20.03 -17.06
N ARG A 88 -1.69 -20.35 -16.92
CA ARG A 88 -1.13 -21.63 -17.34
C ARG A 88 -1.77 -22.80 -16.59
N GLN A 89 -2.00 -23.90 -17.27
CA GLN A 89 -2.68 -25.09 -16.71
C GLN A 89 -1.87 -25.74 -15.57
N GLU A 90 -0.56 -25.64 -15.62
CA GLU A 90 0.36 -26.20 -14.65
C GLU A 90 0.32 -25.48 -13.30
N ARG A 91 -0.20 -24.25 -13.26
CA ARG A 91 -0.15 -23.36 -12.08
C ARG A 91 -0.76 -24.00 -10.82
N ASP A 92 -1.91 -24.66 -10.95
CA ASP A 92 -2.57 -25.32 -9.83
C ASP A 92 -1.69 -26.44 -9.22
N ARG A 93 -0.93 -27.16 -10.04
CA ARG A 93 0.00 -28.22 -9.59
C ARG A 93 1.28 -27.62 -8.97
N GLU A 94 1.83 -26.60 -9.61
CA GLU A 94 3.11 -25.97 -9.23
C GLU A 94 3.00 -25.14 -7.97
N GLU A 95 1.94 -24.35 -7.83
CA GLU A 95 1.74 -23.43 -6.72
C GLU A 95 0.80 -23.99 -5.65
N ARG A 96 0.07 -25.10 -5.91
CA ARG A 96 -0.91 -25.70 -5.00
C ARG A 96 -1.91 -24.66 -4.50
N THR A 97 -2.61 -24.02 -5.45
CA THR A 97 -3.64 -23.00 -5.19
C THR A 97 -4.70 -23.49 -4.18
N ASP A 98 -5.00 -24.79 -4.18
CA ASP A 98 -5.90 -25.42 -3.20
C ASP A 98 -5.41 -25.23 -1.75
N LEU A 99 -4.11 -25.45 -1.49
CA LEU A 99 -3.50 -25.25 -0.18
C LEU A 99 -3.43 -23.78 0.18
N LEU A 100 -3.15 -22.89 -0.80
CA LEU A 100 -3.20 -21.46 -0.57
C LEU A 100 -4.60 -21.03 -0.10
N LEU A 101 -5.65 -21.38 -0.85
CA LEU A 101 -7.03 -21.02 -0.50
C LEU A 101 -7.42 -21.54 0.89
N ALA A 102 -7.03 -22.76 1.24
CA ALA A 102 -7.26 -23.30 2.58
C ALA A 102 -6.55 -22.48 3.68
N ALA A 103 -5.30 -22.04 3.40
CA ALA A 103 -4.51 -21.22 4.33
C ALA A 103 -5.10 -19.83 4.57
N LEU A 104 -5.88 -19.27 3.63
CA LEU A 104 -6.52 -17.96 3.79
C LEU A 104 -7.65 -17.97 4.82
N MET A 105 -8.25 -19.14 5.12
CA MET A 105 -9.35 -19.29 6.07
C MET A 105 -10.50 -18.31 5.78
N LEU A 106 -10.91 -18.24 4.52
CA LEU A 106 -11.99 -17.38 4.06
C LEU A 106 -13.34 -17.89 4.62
N LYS A 107 -14.26 -16.95 4.83
CA LYS A 107 -15.61 -17.24 5.36
C LYS A 107 -16.65 -16.45 4.58
N PRO A 108 -17.89 -16.94 4.50
CA PRO A 108 -19.02 -16.17 3.98
C PRO A 108 -19.13 -14.80 4.64
N GLY A 109 -19.42 -13.78 3.83
CA GLY A 109 -19.55 -12.40 4.27
C GLY A 109 -18.24 -11.60 4.30
N MET A 110 -17.08 -12.24 4.13
CA MET A 110 -15.80 -11.51 4.10
C MET A 110 -15.66 -10.68 2.83
N VAL A 111 -15.03 -9.51 3.00
CA VAL A 111 -14.53 -8.67 1.90
C VAL A 111 -13.02 -8.88 1.78
N VAL A 112 -12.58 -9.36 0.63
CA VAL A 112 -11.17 -9.65 0.34
C VAL A 112 -10.64 -8.66 -0.69
N ALA A 113 -9.41 -8.18 -0.52
CA ALA A 113 -8.68 -7.42 -1.53
C ALA A 113 -7.52 -8.27 -2.08
N ASP A 114 -7.57 -8.59 -3.37
CA ASP A 114 -6.54 -9.26 -4.15
C ASP A 114 -5.70 -8.15 -4.82
N ILE A 115 -4.53 -7.85 -4.25
CA ILE A 115 -3.67 -6.75 -4.70
C ILE A 115 -2.66 -7.29 -5.72
N GLY A 116 -2.63 -6.70 -6.92
CA GLY A 116 -1.92 -7.24 -8.07
C GLY A 116 -2.66 -8.45 -8.65
N ALA A 117 -3.98 -8.33 -8.80
CA ALA A 117 -4.86 -9.44 -9.19
C ALA A 117 -4.59 -9.99 -10.60
N GLY A 118 -3.91 -9.21 -11.45
CA GLY A 118 -3.64 -9.57 -12.83
C GLY A 118 -4.92 -9.89 -13.60
N THR A 119 -5.00 -11.09 -14.15
CA THR A 119 -6.19 -11.59 -14.87
C THR A 119 -7.34 -12.01 -13.95
N GLY A 120 -7.15 -11.97 -12.62
CA GLY A 120 -8.15 -12.41 -11.64
C GLY A 120 -8.15 -13.92 -11.39
N TYR A 121 -7.06 -14.61 -11.68
CA TYR A 121 -6.94 -16.05 -11.46
C TYR A 121 -7.31 -16.46 -10.03
N LEU A 122 -6.73 -15.78 -9.02
CA LEU A 122 -7.03 -16.05 -7.63
C LEU A 122 -8.36 -15.44 -7.19
N SER A 123 -8.68 -14.23 -7.63
CA SER A 123 -9.95 -13.56 -7.34
C SER A 123 -11.15 -14.45 -7.66
N ARG A 124 -11.15 -15.12 -8.84
CA ARG A 124 -12.23 -16.03 -9.25
C ARG A 124 -12.36 -17.25 -8.34
N ARG A 125 -11.26 -17.72 -7.75
CA ARG A 125 -11.24 -18.85 -6.82
C ARG A 125 -11.63 -18.48 -5.39
N MET A 126 -11.33 -17.26 -4.96
CA MET A 126 -11.75 -16.73 -3.65
C MET A 126 -13.22 -16.35 -3.62
N ALA A 127 -13.76 -15.85 -4.73
CA ALA A 127 -15.12 -15.33 -4.81
C ALA A 127 -16.21 -16.29 -4.27
N PRO A 128 -16.27 -17.57 -4.66
CA PRO A 128 -17.28 -18.49 -4.11
C PRO A 128 -17.10 -18.75 -2.60
N LEU A 129 -15.87 -18.64 -2.07
CA LEU A 129 -15.56 -18.91 -0.66
C LEU A 129 -16.03 -17.80 0.29
N VAL A 130 -16.29 -16.61 -0.22
CA VAL A 130 -16.80 -15.48 0.57
C VAL A 130 -18.31 -15.30 0.46
N MET A 131 -18.96 -16.08 -0.40
CA MET A 131 -20.43 -16.04 -0.53
C MET A 131 -21.14 -16.89 0.53
N PRO A 132 -22.37 -16.51 0.94
CA PRO A 132 -23.08 -15.28 0.56
C PRO A 132 -22.60 -14.05 1.33
N GLY A 133 -22.84 -12.87 0.75
CA GLY A 133 -22.69 -11.57 1.42
C GLY A 133 -21.28 -10.98 1.40
N GLY A 134 -20.27 -11.72 0.94
CA GLY A 134 -18.92 -11.23 0.76
C GLY A 134 -18.64 -10.76 -0.67
N LYS A 135 -17.45 -10.19 -0.89
CA LYS A 135 -16.95 -9.83 -2.21
C LYS A 135 -15.43 -9.83 -2.29
N VAL A 136 -14.92 -9.79 -3.51
CA VAL A 136 -13.50 -9.66 -3.81
C VAL A 136 -13.26 -8.36 -4.58
N TRP A 137 -12.42 -7.49 -4.03
CA TRP A 137 -11.79 -6.42 -4.77
C TRP A 137 -10.59 -6.99 -5.51
N ALA A 138 -10.63 -7.01 -6.83
CA ALA A 138 -9.49 -7.38 -7.67
C ALA A 138 -8.78 -6.10 -8.12
N VAL A 139 -7.64 -5.81 -7.49
CA VAL A 139 -6.92 -4.55 -7.61
C VAL A 139 -5.68 -4.74 -8.45
N ASP A 140 -5.49 -3.93 -9.48
CA ASP A 140 -4.27 -3.95 -10.30
C ASP A 140 -3.89 -2.54 -10.73
N VAL A 141 -2.59 -2.32 -11.00
CA VAL A 141 -2.05 -1.04 -11.43
C VAL A 141 -2.07 -0.89 -12.95
N GLN A 142 -2.16 -1.99 -13.68
CA GLN A 142 -2.12 -2.02 -15.15
C GLN A 142 -3.53 -1.96 -15.74
N PRO A 143 -3.87 -0.90 -16.52
CA PRO A 143 -5.20 -0.75 -17.14
C PRO A 143 -5.58 -1.95 -18.02
N GLU A 144 -4.60 -2.57 -18.69
CA GLU A 144 -4.80 -3.72 -19.56
C GLU A 144 -5.24 -4.96 -18.74
N MET A 145 -4.63 -5.20 -17.58
CA MET A 145 -5.03 -6.27 -16.66
C MET A 145 -6.47 -6.04 -16.17
N ILE A 146 -6.80 -4.80 -15.78
CA ILE A 146 -8.17 -4.43 -15.38
C ILE A 146 -9.17 -4.67 -16.51
N SER A 147 -8.83 -4.36 -17.76
CA SER A 147 -9.69 -4.62 -18.92
C SER A 147 -9.95 -6.11 -19.13
N MET A 148 -8.90 -6.95 -19.03
CA MET A 148 -9.01 -8.42 -19.13
C MET A 148 -9.88 -8.96 -17.98
N LEU A 149 -9.65 -8.51 -16.76
CA LEU A 149 -10.39 -8.88 -15.57
C LEU A 149 -11.88 -8.54 -15.69
N GLN A 150 -12.22 -7.30 -16.08
CA GLN A 150 -13.61 -6.87 -16.32
C GLN A 150 -14.31 -7.71 -17.39
N THR A 151 -13.59 -8.04 -18.48
CA THR A 151 -14.09 -8.92 -19.52
C THR A 151 -14.37 -10.32 -18.97
N GLY A 152 -13.47 -10.87 -18.16
CA GLY A 152 -13.64 -12.16 -17.50
C GLY A 152 -14.81 -12.18 -16.52
N ILE A 153 -14.96 -11.15 -15.70
CA ILE A 153 -16.08 -10.96 -14.75
C ILE A 153 -17.41 -10.98 -15.51
N LYS A 154 -17.53 -10.14 -16.55
CA LYS A 154 -18.75 -10.03 -17.34
C LYS A 154 -19.11 -11.33 -18.04
N ARG A 155 -18.14 -11.98 -18.70
CA ARG A 155 -18.34 -13.22 -19.44
C ARG A 155 -18.81 -14.37 -18.55
N ASN A 156 -18.33 -14.43 -17.30
CA ASN A 156 -18.63 -15.52 -16.37
C ASN A 156 -19.70 -15.16 -15.31
N GLY A 157 -20.32 -13.98 -15.39
CA GLY A 157 -21.36 -13.54 -14.45
C GLY A 157 -20.89 -13.41 -13.00
N LEU A 158 -19.62 -13.05 -12.76
CA LEU A 158 -19.00 -13.00 -11.43
C LEU A 158 -19.30 -11.68 -10.71
N THR A 159 -20.55 -11.46 -10.33
CA THR A 159 -21.04 -10.20 -9.75
C THR A 159 -20.42 -9.88 -8.37
N GLN A 160 -19.80 -10.84 -7.71
CA GLN A 160 -19.13 -10.69 -6.42
C GLN A 160 -17.66 -10.24 -6.54
N ILE A 161 -17.14 -10.03 -7.76
CA ILE A 161 -15.79 -9.49 -7.99
C ILE A 161 -15.92 -8.08 -8.55
N GLU A 162 -15.23 -7.13 -7.91
CA GLU A 162 -15.12 -5.76 -8.37
C GLU A 162 -13.67 -5.47 -8.79
N ALA A 163 -13.47 -5.07 -10.05
CA ALA A 163 -12.17 -4.66 -10.57
C ALA A 163 -11.87 -3.21 -10.18
N GLN A 164 -10.69 -2.96 -9.58
CA GLN A 164 -10.25 -1.64 -9.15
C GLN A 164 -8.88 -1.29 -9.73
N LEU A 165 -8.80 -0.23 -10.52
CA LEU A 165 -7.53 0.34 -10.97
C LEU A 165 -6.88 1.11 -9.81
N SER A 166 -5.71 0.66 -9.34
CA SER A 166 -4.92 1.33 -8.31
C SER A 166 -4.00 2.42 -8.89
N GLY A 167 -3.41 3.22 -8.00
CA GLY A 167 -2.18 3.96 -8.29
C GLY A 167 -0.97 3.09 -8.03
N VAL A 168 0.22 3.64 -8.32
CA VAL A 168 1.50 2.98 -8.00
C VAL A 168 1.81 3.00 -6.50
N ASP A 169 1.13 3.87 -5.75
CA ASP A 169 1.31 4.17 -4.33
C ASP A 169 0.01 4.13 -3.50
N ASP A 170 -1.14 3.92 -4.13
CA ASP A 170 -2.46 3.86 -3.45
C ASP A 170 -3.35 2.79 -4.08
N VAL A 171 -3.82 1.83 -3.28
CA VAL A 171 -4.77 0.78 -3.71
C VAL A 171 -6.17 1.31 -4.01
N LYS A 172 -6.49 2.55 -3.63
CA LYS A 172 -7.77 3.27 -3.86
C LYS A 172 -9.00 2.51 -3.36
N LEU A 173 -8.86 1.76 -2.27
CA LEU A 173 -9.97 1.08 -1.61
C LEU A 173 -10.56 1.93 -0.49
N PRO A 174 -11.87 1.81 -0.20
CA PRO A 174 -12.50 2.50 0.92
C PRO A 174 -11.86 2.13 2.26
N ALA A 175 -11.76 3.09 3.18
CA ALA A 175 -11.22 2.85 4.51
C ALA A 175 -12.08 1.84 5.29
N SER A 176 -11.44 1.00 6.10
CA SER A 176 -12.08 0.02 7.01
C SER A 176 -13.16 -0.83 6.33
N SER A 177 -12.92 -1.24 5.09
CA SER A 177 -13.88 -1.99 4.27
C SER A 177 -13.46 -3.45 4.01
N VAL A 178 -12.20 -3.80 4.25
CA VAL A 178 -11.59 -5.09 3.86
C VAL A 178 -11.28 -5.93 5.09
N ASP A 179 -11.63 -7.21 5.07
CA ASP A 179 -11.32 -8.18 6.13
C ASP A 179 -9.95 -8.85 5.94
N LEU A 180 -9.54 -9.04 4.68
CA LEU A 180 -8.27 -9.64 4.30
C LEU A 180 -7.75 -8.99 3.01
N ALA A 181 -6.50 -8.52 3.03
CA ALA A 181 -5.75 -8.12 1.85
C ALA A 181 -4.68 -9.18 1.56
N ILE A 182 -4.57 -9.61 0.31
CA ILE A 182 -3.57 -10.61 -0.13
C ILE A 182 -2.75 -10.04 -1.30
N MET A 183 -1.46 -10.34 -1.30
CA MET A 183 -0.52 -10.10 -2.38
C MET A 183 0.15 -11.42 -2.72
N VAL A 184 0.00 -11.88 -3.96
CA VAL A 184 0.55 -13.16 -4.43
C VAL A 184 1.57 -12.90 -5.52
N ASP A 185 2.84 -13.10 -5.20
CA ASP A 185 3.98 -12.83 -6.07
C ASP A 185 3.98 -11.40 -6.65
N VAL A 186 3.66 -10.42 -5.79
CA VAL A 186 3.45 -9.02 -6.16
C VAL A 186 4.24 -8.06 -5.28
N TYR A 187 4.36 -8.33 -3.98
CA TYR A 187 4.94 -7.36 -3.05
C TYR A 187 6.39 -7.01 -3.40
N HIS A 188 7.15 -7.96 -3.94
CA HIS A 188 8.52 -7.74 -4.39
C HIS A 188 8.63 -6.79 -5.61
N GLU A 189 7.54 -6.60 -6.39
CA GLU A 189 7.46 -5.75 -7.57
C GLU A 189 6.91 -4.34 -7.27
N LEU A 190 6.38 -4.08 -6.06
CA LEU A 190 5.79 -2.79 -5.74
C LEU A 190 6.84 -1.68 -5.76
N ALA A 191 6.69 -0.70 -6.66
CA ALA A 191 7.60 0.43 -6.77
C ALA A 191 7.58 1.34 -5.52
N TYR A 192 6.48 1.33 -4.76
CA TYR A 192 6.27 2.09 -3.53
C TYR A 192 5.64 1.20 -2.44
N PRO A 193 6.36 0.15 -1.96
CA PRO A 193 5.80 -0.84 -1.04
C PRO A 193 5.31 -0.24 0.28
N TYR A 194 5.97 0.79 0.81
CA TYR A 194 5.55 1.45 2.04
C TYR A 194 4.20 2.17 1.85
N GLU A 195 4.06 2.97 0.79
CA GLU A 195 2.87 3.76 0.49
C GLU A 195 1.67 2.82 0.19
N ILE A 196 1.88 1.78 -0.59
CA ILE A 196 0.86 0.75 -0.82
C ILE A 196 0.43 0.11 0.50
N MET A 197 1.37 -0.26 1.37
CA MET A 197 1.03 -0.85 2.67
C MET A 197 0.27 0.11 3.58
N VAL A 198 0.59 1.41 3.57
CA VAL A 198 -0.18 2.44 4.30
C VAL A 198 -1.63 2.45 3.82
N THR A 199 -1.86 2.41 2.51
CA THR A 199 -3.22 2.45 1.94
C THR A 199 -3.96 1.12 2.11
N VAL A 200 -3.27 -0.02 2.05
CA VAL A 200 -3.81 -1.34 2.41
C VAL A 200 -4.28 -1.35 3.87
N LEU A 201 -3.45 -0.85 4.79
CA LEU A 201 -3.80 -0.78 6.22
C LEU A 201 -4.98 0.18 6.47
N ARG A 202 -5.07 1.28 5.72
CA ARG A 202 -6.24 2.17 5.77
C ARG A 202 -7.51 1.43 5.35
N ALA A 203 -7.43 0.60 4.30
CA ALA A 203 -8.57 -0.18 3.80
C ALA A 203 -8.97 -1.32 4.72
N LEU A 204 -8.04 -1.91 5.47
CA LEU A 204 -8.32 -2.99 6.40
C LEU A 204 -9.15 -2.53 7.59
N LYS A 205 -10.16 -3.33 7.95
CA LYS A 205 -10.88 -3.23 9.22
C LYS A 205 -9.94 -3.46 10.40
N PRO A 206 -10.27 -2.98 11.61
CA PRO A 206 -9.57 -3.39 12.83
C PRO A 206 -9.51 -4.92 12.95
N GLY A 207 -8.34 -5.48 13.28
CA GLY A 207 -8.13 -6.93 13.33
C GLY A 207 -8.15 -7.66 11.97
N GLY A 208 -8.27 -6.92 10.86
CA GLY A 208 -8.14 -7.48 9.51
C GLY A 208 -6.75 -8.03 9.24
N ARG A 209 -6.60 -8.87 8.23
CA ARG A 209 -5.35 -9.57 7.93
C ARG A 209 -4.70 -9.08 6.65
N VAL A 210 -3.35 -9.01 6.66
CA VAL A 210 -2.52 -8.92 5.46
C VAL A 210 -1.84 -10.26 5.24
N VAL A 211 -1.86 -10.75 4.01
CA VAL A 211 -1.25 -12.01 3.61
C VAL A 211 -0.27 -11.75 2.47
N PHE A 212 0.99 -12.06 2.72
CA PHE A 212 2.04 -12.10 1.70
C PHE A 212 2.25 -13.54 1.26
N VAL A 213 2.13 -13.77 -0.03
CA VAL A 213 2.47 -15.05 -0.66
C VAL A 213 3.59 -14.77 -1.63
N GLU A 214 4.76 -15.33 -1.37
CA GLU A 214 5.97 -15.01 -2.13
C GLU A 214 6.79 -16.26 -2.39
N PHE A 215 7.44 -16.34 -3.54
CA PHE A 215 8.39 -17.41 -3.83
C PHE A 215 9.54 -17.39 -2.83
N LYS A 216 9.90 -18.58 -2.32
CA LYS A 216 10.92 -18.76 -1.27
C LYS A 216 12.31 -18.36 -1.77
N ALA A 217 12.86 -17.26 -1.26
CA ALA A 217 14.27 -16.92 -1.53
C ALA A 217 15.26 -17.85 -0.82
N GLU A 218 14.79 -18.53 0.23
CA GLU A 218 15.59 -19.52 1.00
C GLU A 218 15.81 -20.82 0.22
N ASP A 219 14.99 -21.09 -0.81
CA ASP A 219 15.09 -22.33 -1.61
C ASP A 219 15.67 -22.01 -3.00
N PRO A 220 16.92 -22.42 -3.27
CA PRO A 220 17.55 -22.23 -4.58
C PRO A 220 16.91 -23.07 -5.69
N LEU A 221 16.15 -24.11 -5.36
CA LEU A 221 15.51 -25.00 -6.33
C LEU A 221 14.19 -24.43 -6.87
N VAL A 222 13.63 -23.39 -6.26
CA VAL A 222 12.47 -22.70 -6.81
C VAL A 222 12.86 -22.01 -8.12
N PRO A 223 12.26 -22.39 -9.27
CA PRO A 223 12.71 -21.97 -10.61
C PRO A 223 12.23 -20.57 -11.00
N ILE A 224 12.44 -19.60 -10.11
CA ILE A 224 12.04 -18.19 -10.25
C ILE A 224 13.29 -17.32 -10.16
N LYS A 225 13.32 -16.21 -10.90
CA LYS A 225 14.40 -15.23 -10.86
C LYS A 225 14.59 -14.65 -9.46
N GLN A 226 15.83 -14.34 -9.09
CA GLN A 226 16.19 -13.99 -7.72
C GLN A 226 15.44 -12.78 -7.15
N LEU A 227 15.25 -11.71 -7.94
CA LEU A 227 14.53 -10.53 -7.49
C LEU A 227 13.02 -10.74 -7.33
N HIS A 228 12.47 -11.79 -7.96
CA HIS A 228 11.07 -12.20 -7.83
C HIS A 228 10.84 -13.22 -6.71
N LYS A 229 11.80 -13.33 -5.78
CA LYS A 229 11.70 -14.14 -4.56
C LYS A 229 11.85 -13.24 -3.34
N MET A 230 11.15 -13.57 -2.26
CA MET A 230 11.37 -12.92 -0.97
C MET A 230 11.58 -13.95 0.14
N SER A 231 12.48 -13.67 1.05
CA SER A 231 12.60 -14.48 2.26
C SER A 231 11.53 -14.10 3.30
N GLU A 232 11.11 -15.06 4.11
CA GLU A 232 10.22 -14.80 5.25
C GLU A 232 10.80 -13.72 6.18
N ALA A 233 12.13 -13.73 6.37
CA ALA A 233 12.82 -12.75 7.20
C ALA A 233 12.69 -11.31 6.62
N GLN A 234 12.80 -11.17 5.29
CA GLN A 234 12.64 -9.86 4.63
C GLN A 234 11.19 -9.38 4.74
N ILE A 235 10.20 -10.23 4.47
CA ILE A 235 8.78 -9.89 4.62
C ILE A 235 8.51 -9.42 6.06
N LYS A 236 8.97 -10.15 7.06
CA LYS A 236 8.79 -9.77 8.48
C LYS A 236 9.48 -8.45 8.82
N ARG A 237 10.66 -8.18 8.28
CA ARG A 237 11.39 -6.92 8.47
C ARG A 237 10.59 -5.75 7.90
N GLU A 238 10.08 -5.90 6.68
CA GLU A 238 9.30 -4.84 6.02
C GLU A 238 7.93 -4.64 6.67
N ALA A 239 7.28 -5.70 7.16
CA ALA A 239 6.02 -5.60 7.89
C ALA A 239 6.17 -4.96 9.28
N ALA A 240 7.35 -5.06 9.92
CA ALA A 240 7.58 -4.59 11.29
C ALA A 240 7.48 -3.06 11.45
N VAL A 241 7.58 -2.29 10.35
CA VAL A 241 7.43 -0.82 10.39
C VAL A 241 5.97 -0.36 10.44
N PHE A 242 5.02 -1.29 10.36
CA PHE A 242 3.59 -1.04 10.36
C PHE A 242 2.91 -1.53 11.65
N ALA A 243 1.68 -1.10 11.87
CA ALA A 243 0.84 -1.60 12.96
C ALA A 243 0.31 -3.02 12.65
N LEU A 244 1.22 -3.97 12.50
CA LEU A 244 0.97 -5.37 12.17
C LEU A 244 1.62 -6.29 13.21
N ASP A 245 0.91 -7.36 13.58
CA ASP A 245 1.45 -8.46 14.36
C ASP A 245 1.53 -9.70 13.47
N TRP A 246 2.71 -10.35 13.47
CA TRP A 246 2.85 -11.64 12.80
C TRP A 246 1.95 -12.67 13.46
N GLU A 247 1.09 -13.33 12.67
CA GLU A 247 0.16 -14.34 13.16
C GLU A 247 0.72 -15.75 12.93
N ARG A 248 1.13 -16.06 11.71
CA ARG A 248 1.68 -17.36 11.33
C ARG A 248 2.36 -17.33 9.97
N THR A 249 3.15 -18.37 9.69
CA THR A 249 3.67 -18.68 8.35
C THR A 249 3.30 -20.10 7.96
N VAL A 250 2.68 -20.27 6.79
CA VAL A 250 2.38 -21.57 6.18
C VAL A 250 3.44 -21.87 5.13
N ARG A 251 4.09 -23.03 5.24
CA ARG A 251 5.23 -23.45 4.40
C ARG A 251 4.91 -24.69 3.57
N THR A 252 3.63 -25.07 3.47
CA THR A 252 3.22 -26.31 2.79
C THR A 252 3.12 -26.17 1.28
N LEU A 253 3.14 -24.92 0.73
CA LEU A 253 3.19 -24.72 -0.70
C LEU A 253 4.56 -25.11 -1.25
N PRO A 254 4.63 -25.71 -2.47
CA PRO A 254 5.89 -26.18 -3.03
C PRO A 254 6.93 -25.06 -3.19
N TRP A 255 6.54 -23.94 -3.83
CA TRP A 255 7.47 -22.86 -4.19
C TRP A 255 7.34 -21.62 -3.34
N GLN A 256 6.19 -21.40 -2.69
CA GLN A 256 5.87 -20.19 -1.95
C GLN A 256 5.76 -20.46 -0.44
N HIS A 257 5.85 -19.40 0.32
CA HIS A 257 5.37 -19.35 1.69
C HIS A 257 4.23 -18.34 1.82
N VAL A 258 3.35 -18.56 2.78
CA VAL A 258 2.22 -17.68 3.09
C VAL A 258 2.50 -17.07 4.46
N VAL A 259 2.82 -15.78 4.49
CA VAL A 259 3.12 -15.05 5.74
C VAL A 259 1.92 -14.17 6.09
N VAL A 260 1.30 -14.44 7.23
CA VAL A 260 0.06 -13.80 7.67
C VAL A 260 0.33 -12.86 8.83
N PHE A 261 -0.14 -11.65 8.67
CA PHE A 261 -0.14 -10.62 9.71
C PHE A 261 -1.56 -10.16 10.04
N ARG A 262 -1.76 -9.73 11.27
CA ARG A 262 -2.99 -9.12 11.74
C ARG A 262 -2.77 -7.63 12.03
N LYS A 263 -3.67 -6.79 11.53
CA LYS A 263 -3.67 -5.36 11.87
C LYS A 263 -4.00 -5.18 13.35
N ARG A 264 -3.15 -4.42 14.06
CA ARG A 264 -3.43 -3.99 15.43
C ARG A 264 -4.66 -3.07 15.46
N ASN A 265 -5.40 -3.16 16.53
CA ASN A 265 -6.56 -2.28 16.78
C ASN A 265 -6.14 -0.86 17.11
#